data_af1e893f14d44d6e29f5d3ed18661ce5
#
_entry.id   af1e893f14d44d6e29f5d3ed18661ce5
#
_cell.length_a   1.000
_cell.length_b   1.000
_cell.length_c   1.000
_cell.angle_alpha   90.00
_cell.angle_beta   90.00
_cell.angle_gamma   90.00
#
_symmetry.space_group_name_H-M   'P 1'
#
loop_
_entity.id
_entity.type
_entity.pdbx_description
1 polymer ?
#
loop_
_entity_poly.entity_id
_entity_poly.type
_entity_poly.pdbx_seq_one_letter_code
_entity_poly.pdbx_strand_id
1 'polypeptide(L)'
;MSRRQALNTIAAGLLTLACVCAAACAASAGPASQRSSDLQIFAAASLTDAFKEIARQLEAQRPGLVVRLNSAGSQQLAMQLEQGARADVFASADERWMSYAMERGLVSGEITVFARNRLVVIVPKTNPARIRGLQDLARGGLKLVLGADAVPVGRYSRIVLRNLACDPAFGSDFATLTLRNVVSEEENVKSVVGKVQLGEADAGIAYRSDVTPAVARLVRVIEIPNSANIVAEYPIAVVKDAQHPDAAKAFVEFVLSAQGQAILARRGLMPVVASGR
;
A
#
# COMPACT_ATOMS: atom_id res chain seq x y z
N MET A 1 -20.06 -92.65 -1.84
CA MET A 1 -19.95 -91.27 -1.38
C MET A 1 -21.06 -90.47 -2.09
N SER A 2 -22.02 -89.97 -1.30
CA SER A 2 -23.33 -89.48 -1.74
C SER A 2 -23.22 -88.04 -2.18
N ARG A 3 -23.94 -87.69 -3.26
CA ARG A 3 -24.05 -86.33 -3.86
C ARG A 3 -24.51 -85.20 -2.88
N ARG A 4 -24.86 -85.55 -1.64
CA ARG A 4 -25.31 -84.63 -0.62
C ARG A 4 -24.18 -84.00 0.18
N GLN A 5 -22.96 -84.51 0.15
CA GLN A 5 -21.83 -83.92 0.89
C GLN A 5 -21.08 -82.82 0.10
N ALA A 6 -21.27 -82.72 -1.22
CA ALA A 6 -20.61 -81.76 -2.03
C ALA A 6 -21.33 -80.40 -2.07
N LEU A 7 -22.62 -80.34 -1.71
CA LEU A 7 -23.39 -79.08 -1.68
C LEU A 7 -23.23 -78.21 -0.42
N ASN A 8 -22.83 -78.83 0.68
CA ASN A 8 -22.69 -78.05 1.92
C ASN A 8 -21.36 -77.34 2.07
N THR A 9 -20.36 -77.64 1.27
CA THR A 9 -19.03 -76.99 1.34
C THR A 9 -18.95 -75.77 0.53
N ILE A 10 -19.90 -75.55 -0.42
CA ILE A 10 -19.90 -74.34 -1.31
C ILE A 10 -20.73 -73.20 -0.65
N ALA A 11 -21.67 -73.49 0.22
CA ALA A 11 -22.50 -72.49 0.91
C ALA A 11 -21.80 -71.79 2.09
N ALA A 12 -20.73 -72.34 2.64
CA ALA A 12 -19.98 -71.78 3.76
C ALA A 12 -18.85 -70.78 3.28
N GLY A 13 -18.45 -70.89 2.01
CA GLY A 13 -17.38 -70.07 1.46
C GLY A 13 -17.84 -68.71 0.92
N LEU A 14 -19.16 -68.52 0.68
CA LEU A 14 -19.71 -67.30 0.07
C LEU A 14 -20.22 -66.26 1.10
N LEU A 15 -20.36 -66.67 2.38
CA LEU A 15 -20.81 -65.72 3.42
C LEU A 15 -19.70 -64.99 4.14
N THR A 16 -18.44 -65.36 3.99
CA THR A 16 -17.29 -64.68 4.61
C THR A 16 -16.62 -63.63 3.72
N LEU A 17 -16.98 -63.57 2.42
CA LEU A 17 -16.40 -62.60 1.52
C LEU A 17 -17.21 -61.30 1.39
N ALA A 18 -18.46 -61.29 1.90
CA ALA A 18 -19.33 -60.09 1.82
C ALA A 18 -19.15 -59.12 3.02
N CYS A 19 -18.47 -59.51 4.08
CA CYS A 19 -18.26 -58.60 5.26
C CYS A 19 -16.96 -57.83 5.26
N VAL A 20 -16.05 -58.06 4.32
CA VAL A 20 -14.74 -57.35 4.29
C VAL A 20 -14.77 -56.11 3.36
N CYS A 21 -15.76 -55.98 2.45
CA CYS A 21 -15.88 -54.84 1.56
C CYS A 21 -16.65 -53.66 2.15
N ALA A 22 -17.30 -53.75 3.32
CA ALA A 22 -18.06 -52.66 3.92
C ALA A 22 -17.26 -51.79 4.89
N ALA A 23 -16.01 -52.13 5.21
CA ALA A 23 -15.16 -51.36 6.14
C ALA A 23 -14.11 -50.45 5.49
N ALA A 24 -14.04 -50.41 4.14
CA ALA A 24 -13.00 -49.67 3.43
C ALA A 24 -13.47 -48.32 2.83
N CYS A 25 -14.71 -47.88 3.10
CA CYS A 25 -15.22 -46.57 2.59
C CYS A 25 -15.32 -45.44 3.64
N ALA A 26 -14.78 -45.66 4.83
CA ALA A 26 -14.78 -44.59 5.85
C ALA A 26 -13.33 -44.28 6.24
N ALA A 27 -12.64 -43.44 5.50
CA ALA A 27 -11.60 -42.51 5.94
C ALA A 27 -10.66 -42.12 4.78
N SER A 28 -11.06 -41.19 4.02
CA SER A 28 -10.11 -40.25 3.41
C SER A 28 -10.80 -38.90 3.17
N ALA A 29 -11.35 -38.35 4.28
CA ALA A 29 -11.34 -36.91 4.40
C ALA A 29 -9.88 -36.50 4.62
N GLY A 30 -9.07 -36.47 3.56
CA GLY A 30 -7.78 -35.83 3.59
C GLY A 30 -7.99 -34.41 4.12
N PRO A 31 -7.00 -33.83 4.84
CA PRO A 31 -7.12 -32.46 5.30
C PRO A 31 -7.51 -31.63 4.10
N ALA A 32 -8.66 -30.94 4.21
CA ALA A 32 -9.09 -29.99 3.20
C ALA A 32 -7.88 -29.10 2.93
N SER A 33 -7.33 -29.20 1.74
CA SER A 33 -6.24 -28.33 1.28
C SER A 33 -6.76 -26.91 1.52
N GLN A 34 -6.30 -26.27 2.58
CA GLN A 34 -6.55 -24.86 2.81
C GLN A 34 -5.95 -24.16 1.61
N ARG A 35 -6.81 -23.86 0.62
CA ARG A 35 -6.39 -23.05 -0.54
C ARG A 35 -5.87 -21.76 0.04
N SER A 36 -4.58 -21.53 -0.08
CA SER A 36 -3.99 -20.24 0.27
C SER A 36 -4.69 -19.18 -0.55
N SER A 37 -5.33 -18.22 0.12
CA SER A 37 -5.90 -17.07 -0.57
C SER A 37 -4.78 -16.05 -0.77
N ASP A 38 -4.29 -15.92 -2.00
CA ASP A 38 -3.25 -14.96 -2.38
C ASP A 38 -3.90 -13.57 -2.60
N LEU A 39 -4.01 -12.78 -1.55
CA LEU A 39 -4.61 -11.44 -1.61
C LEU A 39 -3.62 -10.44 -2.24
N GLN A 40 -3.98 -9.88 -3.38
CA GLN A 40 -3.18 -8.91 -4.11
C GLN A 40 -3.57 -7.48 -3.72
N ILE A 41 -2.65 -6.72 -3.14
CA ILE A 41 -2.86 -5.33 -2.72
C ILE A 41 -2.03 -4.40 -3.59
N PHE A 42 -2.69 -3.48 -4.29
CA PHE A 42 -2.05 -2.37 -4.97
C PHE A 42 -2.04 -1.15 -4.04
N ALA A 43 -0.88 -0.74 -3.56
CA ALA A 43 -0.74 0.30 -2.56
C ALA A 43 0.27 1.37 -2.98
N ALA A 44 -0.07 2.63 -2.79
CA ALA A 44 0.86 3.73 -2.99
C ALA A 44 2.19 3.49 -2.26
N ALA A 45 3.30 3.85 -2.87
CA ALA A 45 4.65 3.56 -2.37
C ALA A 45 4.90 4.06 -0.92
N SER A 46 4.28 5.17 -0.52
CA SER A 46 4.33 5.71 0.85
C SER A 46 3.66 4.80 1.90
N LEU A 47 2.81 3.85 1.48
CA LEU A 47 2.12 2.90 2.36
C LEU A 47 2.92 1.62 2.60
N THR A 48 4.01 1.39 1.85
CA THR A 48 4.74 0.11 1.81
C THR A 48 5.07 -0.43 3.21
N ASP A 49 5.63 0.40 4.09
CA ASP A 49 6.09 -0.06 5.39
C ASP A 49 4.94 -0.33 6.36
N ALA A 50 3.87 0.48 6.29
CA ALA A 50 2.66 0.29 7.08
C ALA A 50 1.90 -0.97 6.63
N PHE A 51 1.72 -1.14 5.32
CA PHE A 51 0.96 -2.28 4.77
C PHE A 51 1.71 -3.60 4.89
N LYS A 52 3.03 -3.63 4.86
CA LYS A 52 3.82 -4.81 5.22
C LYS A 52 3.59 -5.25 6.66
N GLU A 53 3.45 -4.31 7.60
CA GLU A 53 3.16 -4.63 9.00
C GLU A 53 1.72 -5.10 9.17
N ILE A 54 0.75 -4.43 8.53
CA ILE A 54 -0.65 -4.82 8.49
C ILE A 54 -0.80 -6.23 7.91
N ALA A 55 -0.17 -6.50 6.76
CA ALA A 55 -0.19 -7.80 6.11
C ALA A 55 0.26 -8.93 7.06
N ARG A 56 1.43 -8.76 7.69
CA ARG A 56 1.94 -9.76 8.65
C ARG A 56 0.99 -10.01 9.82
N GLN A 57 0.32 -8.98 10.32
CA GLN A 57 -0.62 -9.16 11.43
C GLN A 57 -1.90 -9.83 10.98
N LEU A 58 -2.40 -9.51 9.79
CA LEU A 58 -3.59 -10.15 9.23
C LEU A 58 -3.33 -11.62 8.88
N GLU A 59 -2.17 -11.93 8.29
CA GLU A 59 -1.73 -13.30 8.00
C GLU A 59 -1.63 -14.14 9.28
N ALA A 60 -1.09 -13.57 10.37
CA ALA A 60 -1.01 -14.25 11.65
C ALA A 60 -2.40 -14.57 12.27
N GLN A 61 -3.40 -13.72 11.99
CA GLN A 61 -4.78 -13.92 12.46
C GLN A 61 -5.61 -14.83 11.54
N ARG A 62 -5.17 -15.05 10.31
CA ARG A 62 -5.88 -15.83 9.27
C ARG A 62 -4.97 -16.86 8.61
N PRO A 63 -4.83 -18.05 9.23
CA PRO A 63 -4.03 -19.12 8.65
C PRO A 63 -4.45 -19.44 7.20
N GLY A 64 -3.48 -19.52 6.29
CA GLY A 64 -3.73 -19.76 4.88
C GLY A 64 -3.94 -18.49 4.02
N LEU A 65 -4.01 -17.30 4.62
CA LEU A 65 -3.96 -16.04 3.88
C LEU A 65 -2.50 -15.66 3.60
N VAL A 66 -2.22 -15.29 2.36
CA VAL A 66 -0.94 -14.71 1.94
C VAL A 66 -1.22 -13.35 1.30
N VAL A 67 -0.63 -12.29 1.81
CA VAL A 67 -0.80 -10.93 1.29
C VAL A 67 0.39 -10.54 0.43
N ARG A 68 0.13 -10.23 -0.81
CA ARG A 68 1.13 -9.75 -1.78
C ARG A 68 0.93 -8.27 -2.05
N LEU A 69 1.96 -7.49 -1.78
CA LEU A 69 1.95 -6.04 -2.00
C LEU A 69 2.64 -5.69 -3.32
N ASN A 70 1.94 -5.03 -4.22
CA ASN A 70 2.50 -4.26 -5.31
C ASN A 70 2.52 -2.78 -4.89
N SER A 71 3.71 -2.23 -4.71
CA SER A 71 3.89 -0.85 -4.22
C SER A 71 4.56 0.00 -5.29
N ALA A 72 3.82 0.98 -5.80
CA ALA A 72 4.27 1.90 -6.84
C ALA A 72 3.61 3.28 -6.68
N GLY A 73 3.82 4.19 -7.62
CA GLY A 73 3.04 5.43 -7.69
C GLY A 73 1.56 5.12 -7.90
N SER A 74 0.65 5.88 -7.27
CA SER A 74 -0.80 5.64 -7.41
C SER A 74 -1.26 5.70 -8.86
N GLN A 75 -0.64 6.57 -9.69
CA GLN A 75 -0.91 6.66 -11.12
C GLN A 75 -0.56 5.38 -11.86
N GLN A 76 0.58 4.77 -11.52
CA GLN A 76 1.04 3.53 -12.17
C GLN A 76 0.10 2.38 -11.80
N LEU A 77 -0.31 2.28 -10.53
CA LEU A 77 -1.20 1.23 -10.04
C LEU A 77 -2.59 1.34 -10.67
N ALA A 78 -3.15 2.57 -10.75
CA ALA A 78 -4.43 2.80 -11.40
C ALA A 78 -4.41 2.44 -12.89
N MET A 79 -3.32 2.79 -13.59
CA MET A 79 -3.13 2.42 -15.00
C MET A 79 -2.93 0.90 -15.18
N GLN A 80 -2.23 0.24 -14.26
CA GLN A 80 -2.10 -1.22 -14.28
C GLN A 80 -3.47 -1.90 -14.11
N LEU A 81 -4.34 -1.40 -13.23
CA LEU A 81 -5.71 -1.90 -13.08
C LEU A 81 -6.50 -1.74 -14.38
N GLU A 82 -6.42 -0.56 -15.02
CA GLU A 82 -7.09 -0.30 -16.30
C GLU A 82 -6.59 -1.23 -17.41
N GLN A 83 -5.31 -1.61 -17.39
CA GLN A 83 -4.70 -2.57 -18.31
C GLN A 83 -5.00 -4.03 -17.96
N GLY A 84 -5.86 -4.28 -16.96
CA GLY A 84 -6.29 -5.62 -16.56
C GLY A 84 -5.35 -6.34 -15.59
N ALA A 85 -4.43 -5.63 -14.94
CA ALA A 85 -3.64 -6.23 -13.87
C ALA A 85 -4.54 -6.61 -12.68
N ARG A 86 -4.33 -7.82 -12.16
CA ARG A 86 -5.16 -8.36 -11.07
C ARG A 86 -4.74 -7.78 -9.72
N ALA A 87 -5.72 -7.25 -9.02
CA ALA A 87 -5.61 -6.86 -7.62
C ALA A 87 -6.95 -7.07 -6.92
N ASP A 88 -6.91 -7.20 -5.60
CA ASP A 88 -8.11 -7.32 -4.77
C ASP A 88 -8.41 -5.99 -4.05
N VAL A 89 -7.38 -5.22 -3.71
CA VAL A 89 -7.49 -3.91 -3.04
C VAL A 89 -6.63 -2.88 -3.74
N PHE A 90 -7.15 -1.67 -3.88
CA PHE A 90 -6.42 -0.48 -4.33
C PHE A 90 -6.40 0.59 -3.23
N ALA A 91 -5.21 1.05 -2.86
CA ALA A 91 -5.00 2.12 -1.88
C ALA A 91 -4.13 3.23 -2.48
N SER A 92 -4.73 4.40 -2.70
CA SER A 92 -4.10 5.55 -3.33
C SER A 92 -3.55 6.55 -2.30
N ALA A 93 -2.56 7.36 -2.69
CA ALA A 93 -2.03 8.48 -1.91
C ALA A 93 -2.73 9.81 -2.24
N ASP A 94 -3.73 9.80 -3.09
CA ASP A 94 -4.63 10.92 -3.34
C ASP A 94 -6.00 10.46 -3.86
N GLU A 95 -6.96 11.38 -3.79
CA GLU A 95 -8.31 11.16 -4.32
C GLU A 95 -8.36 11.11 -5.85
N ARG A 96 -7.44 11.81 -6.53
CA ARG A 96 -7.45 11.91 -8.00
C ARG A 96 -7.37 10.53 -8.65
N TRP A 97 -6.43 9.69 -8.21
CA TRP A 97 -6.24 8.36 -8.80
C TRP A 97 -7.28 7.35 -8.32
N MET A 98 -7.87 7.56 -7.16
CA MET A 98 -9.04 6.79 -6.74
C MET A 98 -10.27 7.16 -7.57
N SER A 99 -10.53 8.45 -7.80
CA SER A 99 -11.62 8.92 -8.68
C SER A 99 -11.44 8.39 -10.11
N TYR A 100 -10.20 8.44 -10.63
CA TYR A 100 -9.86 7.83 -11.93
C TYR A 100 -10.27 6.35 -11.98
N ALA A 101 -9.93 5.58 -10.95
CA ALA A 101 -10.29 4.16 -10.90
C ALA A 101 -11.81 3.95 -10.77
N MET A 102 -12.49 4.81 -10.02
CA MET A 102 -13.95 4.77 -9.86
C MET A 102 -14.67 5.09 -11.18
N GLU A 103 -14.28 6.16 -11.87
CA GLU A 103 -14.88 6.60 -13.14
C GLU A 103 -14.75 5.53 -14.23
N ARG A 104 -13.72 4.70 -14.17
CA ARG A 104 -13.49 3.58 -15.09
C ARG A 104 -14.09 2.26 -14.61
N GLY A 105 -14.78 2.28 -13.48
CA GLY A 105 -15.41 1.09 -12.90
C GLY A 105 -14.40 0.01 -12.49
N LEU A 106 -13.18 0.40 -12.10
CA LEU A 106 -12.12 -0.52 -11.68
C LEU A 106 -12.22 -0.90 -10.19
N VAL A 107 -12.90 -0.09 -9.41
CA VAL A 107 -13.17 -0.32 -7.98
C VAL A 107 -14.65 -0.42 -7.72
N SER A 108 -15.03 -1.10 -6.64
CA SER A 108 -16.42 -1.34 -6.25
C SER A 108 -16.64 -1.08 -4.77
N GLY A 109 -17.91 -0.82 -4.41
CA GLY A 109 -18.28 -0.59 -3.02
C GLY A 109 -17.92 0.80 -2.51
N GLU A 110 -17.78 0.92 -1.19
CA GLU A 110 -17.47 2.18 -0.53
C GLU A 110 -15.98 2.51 -0.64
N ILE A 111 -15.70 3.74 -1.07
CA ILE A 111 -14.35 4.32 -1.02
C ILE A 111 -14.19 5.01 0.33
N THR A 112 -13.22 4.57 1.10
CA THR A 112 -13.01 5.10 2.45
C THR A 112 -11.65 5.75 2.58
N VAL A 113 -11.60 6.99 3.08
CA VAL A 113 -10.35 7.62 3.50
C VAL A 113 -9.90 6.94 4.80
N PHE A 114 -8.75 6.27 4.77
CA PHE A 114 -8.27 5.48 5.89
C PHE A 114 -7.06 6.10 6.61
N ALA A 115 -6.40 7.06 5.98
CA ALA A 115 -5.26 7.77 6.54
C ALA A 115 -5.12 9.16 5.93
N ARG A 116 -4.35 10.00 6.59
CA ARG A 116 -3.90 11.29 6.08
C ARG A 116 -2.39 11.43 6.23
N ASN A 117 -1.80 12.36 5.48
CA ASN A 117 -0.37 12.62 5.53
C ASN A 117 -0.07 14.10 5.27
N ARG A 118 1.15 14.53 5.62
CA ARG A 118 1.66 15.87 5.33
C ARG A 118 2.98 15.78 4.61
N LEU A 119 3.32 16.82 3.87
CA LEU A 119 4.57 16.92 3.17
C LEU A 119 5.64 17.54 4.07
N VAL A 120 6.88 17.12 3.81
CA VAL A 120 8.10 17.67 4.40
C VAL A 120 9.15 17.81 3.32
N VAL A 121 10.08 18.75 3.51
CA VAL A 121 11.31 18.79 2.72
C VAL A 121 12.35 17.93 3.44
N ILE A 122 13.06 17.12 2.67
CA ILE A 122 14.19 16.33 3.15
C ILE A 122 15.47 16.76 2.44
N VAL A 123 16.56 16.80 3.19
CA VAL A 123 17.91 17.06 2.70
C VAL A 123 18.87 15.99 3.20
N PRO A 124 19.97 15.68 2.52
CA PRO A 124 20.98 14.73 3.02
C PRO A 124 21.44 15.09 4.45
N LYS A 125 21.76 14.10 5.25
CA LYS A 125 22.19 14.32 6.65
C LYS A 125 23.39 15.26 6.74
N THR A 126 24.33 15.15 5.80
CA THR A 126 25.53 15.97 5.67
C THR A 126 25.22 17.39 5.20
N ASN A 127 24.11 17.57 4.46
CA ASN A 127 23.64 18.83 3.92
C ASN A 127 24.72 19.67 3.21
N PRO A 128 25.39 19.13 2.17
CA PRO A 128 26.51 19.82 1.51
C PRO A 128 26.07 21.16 0.88
N ALA A 129 24.82 21.25 0.40
CA ALA A 129 24.26 22.45 -0.17
C ALA A 129 23.85 23.52 0.86
N ARG A 130 23.98 23.21 2.17
CA ARG A 130 23.71 24.13 3.29
C ARG A 130 22.30 24.71 3.25
N ILE A 131 21.30 23.89 2.93
CA ILE A 131 19.88 24.24 2.98
C ILE A 131 19.45 24.28 4.46
N ARG A 132 19.10 25.47 4.96
CA ARG A 132 18.75 25.68 6.39
C ARG A 132 17.24 25.89 6.59
N GLY A 133 16.56 26.35 5.55
CA GLY A 133 15.12 26.66 5.58
C GLY A 133 14.50 26.53 4.18
N LEU A 134 13.20 26.72 4.14
CA LEU A 134 12.43 26.59 2.89
C LEU A 134 12.85 27.65 1.85
N GLN A 135 13.20 28.86 2.31
CA GLN A 135 13.64 29.96 1.42
C GLN A 135 14.87 29.56 0.60
N ASP A 136 15.75 28.73 1.16
CA ASP A 136 16.96 28.29 0.46
C ASP A 136 16.65 27.46 -0.79
N LEU A 137 15.46 26.86 -0.90
CA LEU A 137 15.07 26.05 -2.07
C LEU A 137 15.02 26.86 -3.38
N ALA A 138 14.79 28.18 -3.29
CA ALA A 138 14.78 29.08 -4.44
C ALA A 138 16.19 29.54 -4.87
N ARG A 139 17.23 29.20 -4.11
CA ARG A 139 18.62 29.52 -4.45
C ARG A 139 19.04 28.75 -5.70
N GLY A 140 19.58 29.44 -6.71
CA GLY A 140 20.02 28.80 -7.95
C GLY A 140 21.16 27.80 -7.75
N GLY A 141 21.22 26.81 -8.61
CA GLY A 141 22.28 25.78 -8.64
C GLY A 141 22.08 24.61 -7.71
N LEU A 142 20.93 24.51 -7.04
CA LEU A 142 20.56 23.33 -6.25
C LEU A 142 20.09 22.19 -7.17
N LYS A 143 20.24 20.96 -6.69
CA LYS A 143 19.68 19.75 -7.31
C LYS A 143 18.47 19.32 -6.51
N LEU A 144 17.27 19.70 -6.94
CA LEU A 144 16.03 19.25 -6.33
C LEU A 144 15.47 18.03 -7.06
N VAL A 145 14.87 17.12 -6.30
CA VAL A 145 14.12 15.98 -6.83
C VAL A 145 12.70 16.00 -6.30
N LEU A 146 11.74 15.87 -7.20
CA LEU A 146 10.31 15.81 -6.88
C LEU A 146 9.67 14.57 -7.50
N GLY A 147 8.47 14.22 -7.07
CA GLY A 147 7.62 13.34 -7.88
C GLY A 147 7.20 14.05 -9.17
N ALA A 148 7.02 13.31 -10.25
CA ALA A 148 6.42 13.84 -11.48
C ALA A 148 5.00 14.38 -11.18
N ASP A 149 4.48 15.26 -12.02
CA ASP A 149 3.18 15.91 -11.76
C ASP A 149 2.00 14.93 -11.67
N ALA A 150 2.08 13.83 -12.39
CA ALA A 150 1.09 12.75 -12.29
C ALA A 150 1.12 12.00 -10.94
N VAL A 151 2.27 12.03 -10.23
CA VAL A 151 2.46 11.37 -8.95
C VAL A 151 1.84 12.19 -7.84
N PRO A 152 1.07 11.59 -6.89
CA PRO A 152 0.43 12.35 -5.81
C PRO A 152 1.37 13.31 -5.08
N VAL A 153 2.53 12.85 -4.59
CA VAL A 153 3.50 13.69 -3.91
C VAL A 153 4.03 14.81 -4.81
N GLY A 154 4.20 14.55 -6.10
CA GLY A 154 4.67 15.56 -7.07
C GLY A 154 3.67 16.69 -7.28
N ARG A 155 2.39 16.34 -7.45
CA ARG A 155 1.28 17.29 -7.53
C ARG A 155 1.16 18.11 -6.25
N TYR A 156 1.17 17.45 -5.09
CA TYR A 156 1.10 18.13 -3.80
C TYR A 156 2.31 19.03 -3.55
N SER A 157 3.51 18.63 -3.94
CA SER A 157 4.73 19.45 -3.84
C SER A 157 4.57 20.77 -4.59
N ARG A 158 4.03 20.73 -5.80
CA ARG A 158 3.79 21.93 -6.60
C ARG A 158 2.74 22.83 -5.98
N ILE A 159 1.69 22.27 -5.36
CA ILE A 159 0.69 23.07 -4.65
C ILE A 159 1.33 23.72 -3.41
N VAL A 160 2.12 23.00 -2.63
CA VAL A 160 2.84 23.55 -1.47
C VAL A 160 3.77 24.70 -1.87
N LEU A 161 4.53 24.52 -2.96
CA LEU A 161 5.41 25.58 -3.44
C LEU A 161 4.63 26.84 -3.86
N ARG A 162 3.48 26.68 -4.51
CA ARG A 162 2.58 27.81 -4.83
C ARG A 162 2.01 28.46 -3.57
N ASN A 163 1.60 27.67 -2.59
CA ASN A 163 1.09 28.20 -1.32
C ASN A 163 2.17 29.02 -0.58
N LEU A 164 3.42 28.54 -0.57
CA LEU A 164 4.54 29.28 0.00
C LEU A 164 4.80 30.59 -0.74
N ALA A 165 4.66 30.61 -2.07
CA ALA A 165 4.83 31.82 -2.86
C ALA A 165 3.75 32.89 -2.59
N CYS A 166 2.60 32.51 -1.98
CA CYS A 166 1.58 33.46 -1.53
C CYS A 166 1.94 34.14 -0.19
N ASP A 167 2.91 33.61 0.54
CA ASP A 167 3.41 34.22 1.78
C ASP A 167 4.50 35.26 1.43
N PRO A 168 4.34 36.53 1.85
CA PRO A 168 5.32 37.58 1.59
C PRO A 168 6.76 37.25 2.02
N ALA A 169 6.94 36.39 3.01
CA ALA A 169 8.26 35.94 3.46
C ALA A 169 9.06 35.16 2.41
N PHE A 170 8.41 34.61 1.39
CA PHE A 170 9.04 33.84 0.31
C PHE A 170 9.14 34.63 -1.01
N GLY A 171 8.19 35.53 -1.25
CA GLY A 171 8.09 36.28 -2.53
C GLY A 171 7.36 35.48 -3.63
N SER A 172 6.75 36.23 -4.55
CA SER A 172 5.90 35.68 -5.64
C SER A 172 6.62 34.71 -6.58
N ASP A 173 7.93 34.88 -6.76
CA ASP A 173 8.74 34.06 -7.66
C ASP A 173 9.25 32.75 -7.01
N PHE A 174 9.03 32.57 -5.73
CA PHE A 174 9.59 31.44 -4.96
C PHE A 174 9.32 30.09 -5.62
N ALA A 175 8.07 29.81 -6.00
CA ALA A 175 7.69 28.55 -6.63
C ALA A 175 8.43 28.34 -7.96
N THR A 176 8.49 29.38 -8.80
CA THR A 176 9.17 29.34 -10.11
C THR A 176 10.67 29.11 -9.95
N LEU A 177 11.30 29.83 -9.03
CA LEU A 177 12.75 29.72 -8.78
C LEU A 177 13.09 28.32 -8.20
N THR A 178 12.27 27.82 -7.28
CA THR A 178 12.43 26.47 -6.72
C THR A 178 12.28 25.39 -7.81
N LEU A 179 11.25 25.49 -8.67
CA LEU A 179 11.01 24.51 -9.72
C LEU A 179 12.12 24.51 -10.81
N ARG A 180 12.82 25.63 -11.03
CA ARG A 180 14.00 25.66 -11.92
C ARG A 180 15.17 24.82 -11.43
N ASN A 181 15.22 24.52 -10.14
CA ASN A 181 16.24 23.67 -9.52
C ASN A 181 15.91 22.17 -9.63
N VAL A 182 14.73 21.78 -10.15
CA VAL A 182 14.35 20.37 -10.30
C VAL A 182 15.17 19.75 -11.41
N VAL A 183 16.02 18.80 -11.05
CA VAL A 183 16.89 18.06 -11.96
C VAL A 183 16.35 16.70 -12.33
N SER A 184 15.38 16.19 -11.57
CA SER A 184 14.74 14.89 -11.82
C SER A 184 13.33 14.83 -11.25
N GLU A 185 12.44 14.19 -11.98
CA GLU A 185 11.07 13.89 -11.58
C GLU A 185 10.86 12.39 -11.48
N GLU A 186 10.41 11.94 -10.31
CA GLU A 186 10.36 10.52 -9.94
C GLU A 186 8.94 9.94 -10.09
N GLU A 187 8.88 8.66 -10.41
CA GLU A 187 7.62 7.92 -10.59
C GLU A 187 6.90 7.60 -9.28
N ASN A 188 7.57 7.73 -8.14
CA ASN A 188 7.01 7.53 -6.82
C ASN A 188 7.87 8.21 -5.73
N VAL A 189 7.32 8.34 -4.52
CA VAL A 189 8.00 9.03 -3.42
C VAL A 189 9.22 8.28 -2.88
N LYS A 190 9.27 6.94 -2.95
CA LYS A 190 10.43 6.18 -2.45
C LYS A 190 11.67 6.48 -3.30
N SER A 191 11.51 6.70 -4.60
CA SER A 191 12.59 7.14 -5.49
C SER A 191 13.09 8.54 -5.13
N VAL A 192 12.19 9.48 -4.79
CA VAL A 192 12.57 10.81 -4.27
C VAL A 192 13.42 10.67 -3.02
N VAL A 193 12.94 9.91 -2.04
CA VAL A 193 13.67 9.68 -0.76
C VAL A 193 15.03 9.03 -1.01
N GLY A 194 15.08 8.01 -1.88
CA GLY A 194 16.30 7.28 -2.23
C GLY A 194 17.40 8.21 -2.77
N LYS A 195 17.07 9.08 -3.73
CA LYS A 195 18.03 10.03 -4.31
C LYS A 195 18.60 11.01 -3.29
N VAL A 196 17.76 11.51 -2.37
CA VAL A 196 18.22 12.40 -1.30
C VAL A 196 19.11 11.63 -0.30
N GLN A 197 18.73 10.40 0.08
CA GLN A 197 19.54 9.58 0.99
C GLN A 197 20.94 9.27 0.43
N LEU A 198 21.03 9.04 -0.87
CA LEU A 198 22.29 8.74 -1.58
C LEU A 198 23.11 10.00 -1.86
N GLY A 199 22.57 11.20 -1.60
CA GLY A 199 23.25 12.46 -1.89
C GLY A 199 23.28 12.80 -3.38
N GLU A 200 22.47 12.15 -4.20
CA GLU A 200 22.30 12.45 -5.63
C GLU A 200 21.52 13.77 -5.85
N ALA A 201 20.71 14.14 -4.85
CA ALA A 201 19.98 15.40 -4.80
C ALA A 201 20.26 16.15 -3.49
N ASP A 202 20.24 17.49 -3.56
CA ASP A 202 20.43 18.38 -2.42
C ASP A 202 19.18 18.48 -1.55
N ALA A 203 17.99 18.32 -2.13
CA ALA A 203 16.71 18.25 -1.44
C ALA A 203 15.65 17.55 -2.26
N GLY A 204 14.60 17.09 -1.55
CA GLY A 204 13.38 16.54 -2.14
C GLY A 204 12.19 16.82 -1.26
N ILE A 205 10.98 16.73 -1.82
CA ILE A 205 9.73 16.81 -1.07
C ILE A 205 9.11 15.41 -1.00
N ALA A 206 8.85 14.96 0.23
CA ALA A 206 8.31 13.63 0.53
C ALA A 206 7.18 13.73 1.56
N TYR A 207 6.53 12.63 1.85
CA TYR A 207 5.58 12.61 2.96
C TYR A 207 6.30 12.40 4.30
N ARG A 208 5.68 12.89 5.38
CA ARG A 208 6.20 12.70 6.74
C ARG A 208 6.40 11.23 7.09
N SER A 209 5.50 10.35 6.65
CA SER A 209 5.57 8.91 6.86
C SER A 209 6.76 8.23 6.15
N ASP A 210 7.31 8.85 5.10
CA ASP A 210 8.48 8.31 4.40
C ASP A 210 9.78 8.51 5.19
N VAL A 211 9.78 9.41 6.18
CA VAL A 211 10.91 9.62 7.09
C VAL A 211 10.87 8.57 8.21
N THR A 212 11.03 7.32 7.81
CA THR A 212 11.13 6.18 8.76
C THR A 212 12.38 6.32 9.65
N PRO A 213 12.51 5.59 10.78
CA PRO A 213 13.70 5.61 11.63
C PRO A 213 15.00 5.34 10.86
N ALA A 214 14.96 4.50 9.83
CA ALA A 214 16.13 4.23 8.98
C ALA A 214 16.47 5.45 8.10
N VAL A 215 15.46 6.06 7.47
CA VAL A 215 15.60 7.26 6.64
C VAL A 215 16.10 8.45 7.47
N ALA A 216 15.55 8.66 8.67
CA ALA A 216 15.92 9.77 9.57
C ALA A 216 17.40 9.78 9.98
N ARG A 217 18.09 8.65 9.85
CA ARG A 217 19.54 8.58 10.07
C ARG A 217 20.34 9.20 8.93
N LEU A 218 19.78 9.22 7.73
CA LEU A 218 20.43 9.60 6.48
C LEU A 218 19.98 10.97 5.95
N VAL A 219 18.85 11.49 6.46
CA VAL A 219 18.32 12.80 6.05
C VAL A 219 18.05 13.71 7.25
N ARG A 220 17.93 15.02 6.98
CA ARG A 220 17.33 16.01 7.88
C ARG A 220 15.98 16.42 7.28
N VAL A 221 15.04 16.73 8.16
CA VAL A 221 13.71 17.21 7.78
C VAL A 221 13.65 18.72 7.98
N ILE A 222 13.06 19.42 7.03
CA ILE A 222 12.64 20.81 7.13
C ILE A 222 11.11 20.78 7.05
N GLU A 223 10.47 21.22 8.12
CA GLU A 223 9.01 21.21 8.21
C GLU A 223 8.41 22.31 7.32
N ILE A 224 7.28 22.01 6.71
CA ILE A 224 6.48 22.95 5.93
C ILE A 224 5.39 23.50 6.85
N PRO A 225 5.25 24.84 6.98
CA PRO A 225 4.21 25.44 7.83
C PRO A 225 2.81 24.94 7.46
N ASN A 226 1.97 24.73 8.47
CA ASN A 226 0.61 24.24 8.26
C ASN A 226 -0.23 25.11 7.31
N SER A 227 0.03 26.42 7.29
CA SER A 227 -0.63 27.38 6.40
C SER A 227 -0.34 27.15 4.91
N ALA A 228 0.81 26.56 4.59
CA ALA A 228 1.22 26.25 3.22
C ALA A 228 1.17 24.76 2.88
N ASN A 229 1.16 23.90 3.91
CA ASN A 229 1.16 22.44 3.72
C ASN A 229 -0.20 21.95 3.22
N ILE A 230 -0.22 20.72 2.74
CA ILE A 230 -1.41 19.98 2.32
C ILE A 230 -1.61 18.80 3.25
N VAL A 231 -2.85 18.52 3.60
CA VAL A 231 -3.27 17.26 4.20
C VAL A 231 -3.69 16.34 3.05
N ALA A 232 -2.78 15.44 2.67
CA ALA A 232 -3.05 14.42 1.66
C ALA A 232 -3.99 13.35 2.24
N GLU A 233 -5.09 13.08 1.61
CA GLU A 233 -6.03 12.01 1.97
C GLU A 233 -5.73 10.73 1.18
N TYR A 234 -5.78 9.60 1.90
CA TYR A 234 -5.46 8.29 1.37
C TYR A 234 -6.73 7.43 1.33
N PRO A 235 -7.37 7.32 0.17
CA PRO A 235 -8.51 6.45 -0.02
C PRO A 235 -8.11 5.00 -0.31
N ILE A 236 -8.97 4.06 0.13
CA ILE A 236 -8.85 2.63 -0.12
C ILE A 236 -10.19 2.10 -0.62
N ALA A 237 -10.14 1.14 -1.54
CA ALA A 237 -11.33 0.46 -2.07
C ALA A 237 -11.00 -0.99 -2.45
N VAL A 238 -12.03 -1.83 -2.49
CA VAL A 238 -11.97 -3.17 -3.09
C VAL A 238 -12.04 -3.02 -4.61
N VAL A 239 -11.19 -3.75 -5.33
CA VAL A 239 -11.21 -3.79 -6.80
C VAL A 239 -12.47 -4.53 -7.26
N LYS A 240 -13.12 -4.06 -8.35
CA LYS A 240 -14.40 -4.61 -8.82
C LYS A 240 -14.34 -6.10 -9.10
N ASP A 241 -13.27 -6.54 -9.78
CA ASP A 241 -13.08 -7.92 -10.21
C ASP A 241 -12.11 -8.66 -9.28
N ALA A 242 -12.14 -8.32 -7.98
CA ALA A 242 -11.33 -8.95 -6.94
C ALA A 242 -11.55 -10.48 -6.93
N GLN A 243 -10.47 -11.24 -6.95
CA GLN A 243 -10.54 -12.72 -6.92
C GLN A 243 -10.87 -13.24 -5.51
N HIS A 244 -10.55 -12.44 -4.48
CA HIS A 244 -10.77 -12.79 -3.07
C HIS A 244 -11.53 -11.66 -2.34
N PRO A 245 -12.80 -11.38 -2.74
CA PRO A 245 -13.54 -10.21 -2.26
C PRO A 245 -13.73 -10.20 -0.73
N ASP A 246 -13.91 -11.36 -0.09
CA ASP A 246 -14.06 -11.44 1.35
C ASP A 246 -12.74 -11.17 2.09
N ALA A 247 -11.61 -11.64 1.55
CA ALA A 247 -10.29 -11.33 2.08
C ALA A 247 -9.94 -9.85 1.86
N ALA A 248 -10.33 -9.28 0.72
CA ALA A 248 -10.16 -7.86 0.42
C ALA A 248 -10.93 -6.97 1.40
N LYS A 249 -12.21 -7.28 1.65
CA LYS A 249 -13.03 -6.58 2.67
C LYS A 249 -12.39 -6.68 4.04
N ALA A 250 -11.96 -7.87 4.43
CA ALA A 250 -11.31 -8.09 5.72
C ALA A 250 -10.00 -7.32 5.86
N PHE A 251 -9.22 -7.16 4.77
CA PHE A 251 -8.04 -6.31 4.78
C PHE A 251 -8.42 -4.83 4.99
N VAL A 252 -9.42 -4.32 4.27
CA VAL A 252 -9.92 -2.94 4.44
C VAL A 252 -10.43 -2.72 5.86
N GLU A 253 -11.24 -3.64 6.40
CA GLU A 253 -11.73 -3.58 7.78
C GLU A 253 -10.57 -3.57 8.79
N PHE A 254 -9.54 -4.40 8.57
CA PHE A 254 -8.37 -4.41 9.44
C PHE A 254 -7.61 -3.08 9.39
N VAL A 255 -7.43 -2.50 8.20
CA VAL A 255 -6.81 -1.17 8.03
C VAL A 255 -7.57 -0.10 8.82
N LEU A 256 -8.91 -0.16 8.82
CA LEU A 256 -9.79 0.77 9.53
C LEU A 256 -9.93 0.47 11.03
N SER A 257 -9.55 -0.72 11.49
CA SER A 257 -9.64 -1.10 12.90
C SER A 257 -8.68 -0.29 13.78
N ALA A 258 -8.94 -0.25 15.08
CA ALA A 258 -8.05 0.39 16.05
C ALA A 258 -6.59 -0.13 15.94
N GLN A 259 -6.42 -1.43 15.66
CA GLN A 259 -5.11 -2.05 15.49
C GLN A 259 -4.41 -1.56 14.20
N GLY A 260 -5.11 -1.53 13.08
CA GLY A 260 -4.62 -0.99 11.81
C GLY A 260 -4.27 0.48 11.91
N GLN A 261 -5.13 1.28 12.52
CA GLN A 261 -4.92 2.71 12.74
C GLN A 261 -3.71 2.99 13.65
N ALA A 262 -3.49 2.16 14.68
CA ALA A 262 -2.31 2.25 15.52
C ALA A 262 -1.01 1.93 14.74
N ILE A 263 -1.04 0.97 13.79
CA ILE A 263 0.09 0.72 12.90
C ILE A 263 0.37 1.92 12.01
N LEU A 264 -0.66 2.47 11.37
CA LEU A 264 -0.55 3.66 10.52
C LEU A 264 0.08 4.84 11.27
N ALA A 265 -0.39 5.10 12.51
CA ALA A 265 0.15 6.15 13.36
C ALA A 265 1.65 5.93 13.70
N ARG A 266 2.03 4.71 14.08
CA ARG A 266 3.45 4.38 14.36
C ARG A 266 4.34 4.53 13.12
N ARG A 267 3.77 4.41 11.93
CA ARG A 267 4.45 4.61 10.64
C ARG A 267 4.41 6.05 10.15
N GLY A 268 3.95 7.00 10.98
CA GLY A 268 3.97 8.43 10.69
C GLY A 268 2.81 8.93 9.82
N LEU A 269 1.83 8.08 9.53
CA LEU A 269 0.57 8.48 8.92
C LEU A 269 -0.35 9.07 10.00
N MET A 270 -1.21 9.99 9.61
CA MET A 270 -2.24 10.53 10.50
C MET A 270 -3.47 9.62 10.42
N PRO A 271 -3.85 8.96 11.52
CA PRO A 271 -5.01 8.08 11.51
C PRO A 271 -6.30 8.88 11.28
N VAL A 272 -7.28 8.23 10.70
CA VAL A 272 -8.65 8.74 10.65
C VAL A 272 -9.34 8.23 11.91
N VAL A 273 -9.79 9.15 12.77
CA VAL A 273 -10.62 8.76 13.91
C VAL A 273 -11.89 8.14 13.34
N ALA A 274 -12.14 6.88 13.63
CA ALA A 274 -13.42 6.27 13.30
C ALA A 274 -14.51 7.15 13.94
N SER A 275 -15.30 7.81 13.09
CA SER A 275 -16.50 8.49 13.57
C SER A 275 -17.36 7.39 14.18
N GLY A 276 -17.43 7.35 15.53
CA GLY A 276 -18.26 6.40 16.22
C GLY A 276 -19.68 6.54 15.68
N ARG A 277 -20.17 5.46 15.09
CA ARG A 277 -21.59 5.24 14.84
C ARG A 277 -22.20 4.63 16.05
#